data_7f99d6c8b54ebfcd8d0176563dd5928a
#
_entry.id   7f99d6c8b54ebfcd8d0176563dd5928a
#
_cell.length_a   1.000
_cell.length_b   1.000
_cell.length_c   1.000
_cell.angle_alpha   90.00
_cell.angle_beta   90.00
_cell.angle_gamma   90.00
#
_symmetry.space_group_name_H-M   'P 1'
#
loop_
_entity.id
_entity.type
_entity.pdbx_description
1 polymer ?
#
loop_
_entity_poly.entity_id
_entity_poly.type
_entity_poly.pdbx_seq_one_letter_code
_entity_poly.pdbx_strand_id
1 'polypeptide(L)'
;MEGKADFVAEILKGDVKSAKIITTEGARLIEGILVGRHFSEAPIITARICGICPVVHKLSSIKAIENAFEIMPTPQTIKLRKVLELAQIIHSHALHLFFLSLPDFFGIENDLNFNKKYPKETDCAIRVRDWALKIIETIGGRAVHPINCEVGGFKVLPSKNELKNLQGQYEAVLKNALCLVNLVIKIKYPKFKRETKFICLTNKDEYAIYDGDIKISARAAAKEKIISAKNFTKNIKEIEEPYRAAKSATLGGEPFMVGALARLNNNHQQLNPLAKGILKGLRWKFPQYNSFENITAQAIEIVHSIEEINKILRALNANLKPEENVSQKLKIIGAANPLGYDVVGIDAIEAPRGTLYHYYIIEHKTKKIKENP
;
A
#
# COMPACT_ATOMS: atom_id res chain seq x y z
N MET A 1 -13.85 -3.80 2.94
CA MET A 1 -13.81 -3.12 1.63
C MET A 1 -14.16 -1.67 1.90
N GLU A 2 -13.56 -0.76 1.19
CA GLU A 2 -13.95 0.65 1.22
C GLU A 2 -14.94 0.89 0.07
N GLY A 3 -16.05 1.58 0.36
CA GLY A 3 -17.17 1.74 -0.56
C GLY A 3 -18.25 0.65 -0.39
N LYS A 4 -19.33 0.79 -1.15
CA LYS A 4 -20.49 -0.11 -1.09
C LYS A 4 -20.39 -1.21 -2.13
N ALA A 5 -20.64 -2.43 -1.72
CA ALA A 5 -20.72 -3.58 -2.62
C ALA A 5 -21.78 -4.56 -2.13
N ASP A 6 -22.46 -5.17 -3.09
CA ASP A 6 -23.43 -6.21 -2.87
C ASP A 6 -22.84 -7.56 -3.32
N PHE A 7 -23.05 -8.59 -2.53
CA PHE A 7 -22.77 -9.96 -2.92
C PHE A 7 -24.07 -10.59 -3.42
N VAL A 8 -24.08 -11.00 -4.69
CA VAL A 8 -25.25 -11.61 -5.32
C VAL A 8 -24.90 -13.03 -5.74
N ALA A 9 -25.65 -14.01 -5.26
CA ALA A 9 -25.50 -15.40 -5.65
C ALA A 9 -26.83 -15.94 -6.20
N GLU A 10 -26.75 -16.67 -7.31
CA GLU A 10 -27.85 -17.44 -7.87
C GLU A 10 -27.72 -18.91 -7.44
N ILE A 11 -28.70 -19.40 -6.70
CA ILE A 11 -28.72 -20.77 -6.19
C ILE A 11 -29.88 -21.53 -6.88
N LEU A 12 -29.55 -22.60 -7.57
CA LEU A 12 -30.54 -23.47 -8.21
C LEU A 12 -30.42 -24.89 -7.68
N LYS A 13 -31.47 -25.43 -7.11
CA LYS A 13 -31.53 -26.76 -6.51
C LYS A 13 -30.41 -27.06 -5.50
N GLY A 14 -30.02 -26.06 -4.70
CA GLY A 14 -28.94 -26.17 -3.72
C GLY A 14 -27.53 -25.92 -4.24
N ASP A 15 -27.33 -25.79 -5.55
CA ASP A 15 -26.04 -25.50 -6.18
C ASP A 15 -25.90 -24.03 -6.50
N VAL A 16 -24.74 -23.43 -6.22
CA VAL A 16 -24.39 -22.06 -6.62
C VAL A 16 -24.08 -22.05 -8.12
N LYS A 17 -24.97 -21.43 -8.91
CA LYS A 17 -24.79 -21.28 -10.37
C LYS A 17 -23.91 -20.08 -10.73
N SER A 18 -24.10 -18.98 -10.02
CA SER A 18 -23.27 -17.79 -10.16
C SER A 18 -23.10 -17.07 -8.83
N ALA A 19 -21.96 -16.42 -8.64
CA ALA A 19 -21.73 -15.54 -7.51
C ALA A 19 -20.94 -14.32 -8.00
N LYS A 20 -21.42 -13.12 -7.69
CA LYS A 20 -20.87 -11.84 -8.16
C LYS A 20 -20.76 -10.85 -7.02
N ILE A 21 -19.72 -10.04 -7.05
CA ILE A 21 -19.61 -8.82 -6.24
C ILE A 21 -19.95 -7.65 -7.14
N ILE A 22 -21.00 -6.92 -6.82
CA ILE A 22 -21.46 -5.74 -7.52
C ILE A 22 -20.95 -4.53 -6.74
N THR A 23 -20.19 -3.65 -7.37
CA THR A 23 -19.74 -2.41 -6.76
C THR A 23 -20.58 -1.25 -7.28
N THR A 24 -21.30 -0.57 -6.37
CA THR A 24 -22.28 0.46 -6.72
C THR A 24 -21.78 1.89 -6.52
N GLU A 25 -20.69 2.05 -5.78
CA GLU A 25 -20.08 3.34 -5.49
C GLU A 25 -18.70 3.47 -6.13
N GLY A 26 -18.33 4.69 -6.46
CA GLY A 26 -16.99 5.02 -6.94
C GLY A 26 -16.81 4.90 -8.46
N ALA A 27 -17.84 5.25 -9.24
CA ALA A 27 -17.64 5.49 -10.67
C ALA A 27 -16.46 6.44 -10.84
N ARG A 28 -15.33 5.92 -11.33
CA ARG A 28 -14.05 6.62 -11.27
C ARG A 28 -13.91 7.55 -12.46
N LEU A 29 -14.26 8.80 -12.26
CA LEU A 29 -13.96 9.88 -13.18
C LEU A 29 -12.55 10.46 -13.01
N ILE A 30 -11.75 9.90 -12.08
CA ILE A 30 -10.42 10.46 -11.76
C ILE A 30 -9.48 10.44 -12.95
N GLU A 31 -9.52 9.39 -13.75
CA GLU A 31 -8.74 9.29 -14.99
C GLU A 31 -9.11 10.46 -15.92
N GLY A 32 -10.40 10.70 -16.14
CA GLY A 32 -10.87 11.82 -16.96
C GLY A 32 -10.56 13.20 -16.37
N ILE A 33 -10.57 13.34 -15.02
CA ILE A 33 -10.21 14.59 -14.34
C ILE A 33 -8.74 14.96 -14.56
N LEU A 34 -7.85 13.97 -14.68
CA LEU A 34 -6.41 14.19 -14.85
C LEU A 34 -6.04 14.63 -16.26
N VAL A 35 -6.79 14.22 -17.27
CA VAL A 35 -6.52 14.60 -18.67
C VAL A 35 -6.60 16.12 -18.82
N GLY A 36 -5.58 16.71 -19.44
CA GLY A 36 -5.44 18.16 -19.61
C GLY A 36 -4.90 18.93 -18.41
N ARG A 37 -4.70 18.27 -17.24
CA ARG A 37 -4.06 18.86 -16.06
C ARG A 37 -2.54 18.87 -16.20
N HIS A 38 -1.92 19.88 -15.59
CA HIS A 38 -0.47 19.89 -15.45
C HIS A 38 0.00 18.71 -14.58
N PHE A 39 1.11 18.06 -14.93
CA PHE A 39 1.58 16.86 -14.22
C PHE A 39 1.74 17.05 -12.71
N SER A 40 2.09 18.26 -12.25
CA SER A 40 2.26 18.55 -10.82
C SER A 40 0.96 18.49 -10.00
N GLU A 41 -0.20 18.56 -10.65
CA GLU A 41 -1.50 18.43 -10.00
C GLU A 41 -1.87 16.96 -9.74
N ALA A 42 -1.34 16.03 -10.53
CA ALA A 42 -1.71 14.63 -10.44
C ALA A 42 -1.51 14.02 -9.04
N PRO A 43 -0.38 14.19 -8.32
CA PRO A 43 -0.22 13.65 -6.98
C PRO A 43 -1.20 14.24 -5.94
N ILE A 44 -1.72 15.44 -6.19
CA ILE A 44 -2.70 16.09 -5.32
C ILE A 44 -4.10 15.51 -5.56
N ILE A 45 -4.44 15.30 -6.82
CA ILE A 45 -5.75 14.75 -7.24
C ILE A 45 -5.84 13.28 -6.88
N THR A 46 -4.82 12.48 -7.23
CA THR A 46 -4.82 11.03 -6.98
C THR A 46 -4.84 10.68 -5.50
N ALA A 47 -4.22 11.48 -4.63
CA ALA A 47 -4.35 11.30 -3.18
C ALA A 47 -5.82 11.32 -2.71
N ARG A 48 -6.73 11.92 -3.46
CA ARG A 48 -8.16 12.00 -3.13
C ARG A 48 -8.98 10.83 -3.65
N ILE A 49 -8.38 9.87 -4.34
CA ILE A 49 -9.05 8.62 -4.74
C ILE A 49 -9.55 7.86 -3.50
N CYS A 50 -8.80 7.95 -2.40
CA CYS A 50 -9.05 7.15 -1.21
C CYS A 50 -8.81 7.98 0.06
N GLY A 51 -9.75 7.93 1.00
CA GLY A 51 -9.61 8.60 2.30
C GLY A 51 -8.74 7.83 3.30
N ILE A 52 -8.58 6.51 3.13
CA ILE A 52 -7.82 5.64 4.02
C ILE A 52 -6.39 5.42 3.50
N CYS A 53 -6.18 5.41 2.17
CA CYS A 53 -4.88 5.15 1.55
C CYS A 53 -4.33 6.29 0.68
N PRO A 54 -4.47 7.56 1.08
CA PRO A 54 -4.06 8.70 0.25
C PRO A 54 -2.55 8.80 0.05
N VAL A 55 -1.74 8.30 1.00
CA VAL A 55 -0.27 8.33 0.91
C VAL A 55 0.22 7.53 -0.27
N VAL A 56 -0.24 6.29 -0.42
CA VAL A 56 0.24 5.41 -1.49
C VAL A 56 -0.19 5.89 -2.87
N HIS A 57 -1.40 6.43 -3.02
CA HIS A 57 -1.81 7.06 -4.29
C HIS A 57 -0.94 8.27 -4.65
N LYS A 58 -0.62 9.11 -3.66
CA LYS A 58 0.27 10.25 -3.88
C LYS A 58 1.68 9.81 -4.27
N LEU A 59 2.24 8.85 -3.52
CA LEU A 59 3.60 8.37 -3.75
C LEU A 59 3.74 7.63 -5.09
N SER A 60 2.77 6.78 -5.46
CA SER A 60 2.74 6.10 -6.76
C SER A 60 2.71 7.10 -7.91
N SER A 61 1.85 8.13 -7.81
CA SER A 61 1.78 9.22 -8.80
C SER A 61 3.10 9.97 -8.91
N ILE A 62 3.73 10.31 -7.78
CA ILE A 62 5.04 10.98 -7.76
C ILE A 62 6.10 10.11 -8.44
N LYS A 63 6.19 8.82 -8.09
CA LYS A 63 7.16 7.89 -8.68
C LYS A 63 6.98 7.75 -10.19
N ALA A 64 5.74 7.64 -10.67
CA ALA A 64 5.46 7.55 -12.10
C ALA A 64 5.91 8.83 -12.84
N ILE A 65 5.68 10.01 -12.27
CA ILE A 65 6.13 11.28 -12.85
C ILE A 65 7.66 11.40 -12.80
N GLU A 66 8.29 11.03 -11.67
CA GLU A 66 9.75 10.99 -11.56
C GLU A 66 10.36 10.05 -12.61
N ASN A 67 9.74 8.89 -12.83
CA ASN A 67 10.16 7.96 -13.88
C ASN A 67 10.03 8.56 -15.29
N ALA A 68 8.93 9.31 -15.57
CA ALA A 68 8.72 9.98 -16.84
C ALA A 68 9.80 11.02 -17.16
N PHE A 69 10.26 11.75 -16.14
CA PHE A 69 11.23 12.84 -16.28
C PHE A 69 12.66 12.45 -15.85
N GLU A 70 12.90 11.16 -15.55
CA GLU A 70 14.20 10.64 -15.10
C GLU A 70 14.74 11.38 -13.85
N ILE A 71 13.82 11.77 -12.95
CA ILE A 71 14.17 12.46 -11.69
C ILE A 71 14.58 11.44 -10.64
N MET A 72 15.77 11.59 -10.10
CA MET A 72 16.28 10.76 -9.01
C MET A 72 16.15 11.50 -7.68
N PRO A 73 15.22 11.10 -6.80
CA PRO A 73 15.13 11.67 -5.46
C PRO A 73 16.33 11.30 -4.61
N THR A 74 16.65 12.14 -3.61
CA THR A 74 17.75 11.87 -2.69
C THR A 74 17.50 10.63 -1.84
N PRO A 75 18.54 9.93 -1.33
CA PRO A 75 18.37 8.82 -0.41
C PRO A 75 17.59 9.19 0.86
N GLN A 76 17.69 10.46 1.32
CA GLN A 76 16.90 10.98 2.44
C GLN A 76 15.42 11.08 2.08
N THR A 77 15.08 11.61 0.91
CA THR A 77 13.71 11.66 0.39
C THR A 77 13.11 10.25 0.31
N ILE A 78 13.84 9.27 -0.24
CA ILE A 78 13.40 7.88 -0.34
C ILE A 78 13.10 7.32 1.06
N LYS A 79 13.98 7.53 2.04
CA LYS A 79 13.76 7.07 3.43
C LYS A 79 12.52 7.68 4.06
N LEU A 80 12.29 8.99 3.93
CA LEU A 80 11.11 9.67 4.44
C LEU A 80 9.82 9.16 3.77
N ARG A 81 9.85 8.92 2.47
CA ARG A 81 8.71 8.34 1.74
C ARG A 81 8.43 6.90 2.16
N LYS A 82 9.47 6.08 2.39
CA LYS A 82 9.31 4.73 2.95
C LYS A 82 8.65 4.77 4.34
N VAL A 83 9.03 5.71 5.20
CA VAL A 83 8.39 5.89 6.51
C VAL A 83 6.91 6.27 6.36
N LEU A 84 6.57 7.17 5.44
CA LEU A 84 5.18 7.54 5.15
C LEU A 84 4.35 6.32 4.71
N GLU A 85 4.90 5.52 3.83
CA GLU A 85 4.21 4.35 3.28
C GLU A 85 4.02 3.25 4.32
N LEU A 86 5.06 2.93 5.09
CA LEU A 86 4.98 1.98 6.20
C LEU A 86 3.94 2.43 7.24
N ALA A 87 3.89 3.73 7.56
CA ALA A 87 2.87 4.29 8.43
C ALA A 87 1.46 4.14 7.84
N GLN A 88 1.30 4.31 6.52
CA GLN A 88 0.04 4.07 5.84
C GLN A 88 -0.39 2.59 5.91
N ILE A 89 0.54 1.65 5.80
CA ILE A 89 0.28 0.21 5.96
C ILE A 89 -0.20 -0.08 7.39
N ILE A 90 0.50 0.42 8.41
CA ILE A 90 0.11 0.26 9.82
C ILE A 90 -1.30 0.81 10.05
N HIS A 91 -1.55 2.06 9.63
CA HIS A 91 -2.84 2.72 9.79
C HIS A 91 -3.99 1.93 9.16
N SER A 92 -3.82 1.50 7.90
CA SER A 92 -4.83 0.77 7.16
C SER A 92 -5.06 -0.63 7.71
N HIS A 93 -3.99 -1.36 8.06
CA HIS A 93 -4.11 -2.70 8.61
C HIS A 93 -4.76 -2.68 10.01
N ALA A 94 -4.38 -1.75 10.87
CA ALA A 94 -5.00 -1.61 12.19
C ALA A 94 -6.50 -1.30 12.07
N LEU A 95 -6.89 -0.40 11.15
CA LEU A 95 -8.30 -0.11 10.88
C LEU A 95 -9.04 -1.36 10.37
N HIS A 96 -8.50 -2.04 9.37
CA HIS A 96 -9.11 -3.22 8.77
C HIS A 96 -9.27 -4.36 9.78
N LEU A 97 -8.21 -4.68 10.52
CA LEU A 97 -8.22 -5.77 11.48
C LEU A 97 -9.25 -5.54 12.59
N PHE A 98 -9.14 -4.41 13.30
CA PHE A 98 -9.85 -4.22 14.57
C PHE A 98 -11.26 -3.68 14.42
N PHE A 99 -11.51 -2.85 13.41
CA PHE A 99 -12.81 -2.21 13.26
C PHE A 99 -13.68 -2.85 12.16
N LEU A 100 -13.07 -3.58 11.21
CA LEU A 100 -13.83 -4.13 10.08
C LEU A 100 -13.87 -5.67 10.06
N SER A 101 -12.85 -6.37 10.60
CA SER A 101 -12.75 -7.83 10.44
C SER A 101 -12.91 -8.60 11.76
N LEU A 102 -12.29 -8.17 12.85
CA LEU A 102 -12.33 -8.93 14.10
C LEU A 102 -13.73 -9.10 14.69
N PRO A 103 -14.65 -8.12 14.64
CA PRO A 103 -16.00 -8.34 15.11
C PRO A 103 -16.65 -9.57 14.48
N ASP A 104 -16.53 -9.74 13.16
CA ASP A 104 -17.09 -10.89 12.43
C ASP A 104 -16.50 -12.22 12.90
N PHE A 105 -15.15 -12.30 13.06
CA PHE A 105 -14.49 -13.52 13.52
C PHE A 105 -14.83 -13.91 14.97
N PHE A 106 -15.23 -12.94 15.78
CA PHE A 106 -15.66 -13.18 17.16
C PHE A 106 -17.18 -13.26 17.33
N GLY A 107 -17.94 -13.18 16.23
CA GLY A 107 -19.40 -13.21 16.25
C GLY A 107 -19.99 -12.01 17.00
N ILE A 108 -19.39 -10.84 16.88
CA ILE A 108 -19.80 -9.59 17.52
C ILE A 108 -20.37 -8.67 16.45
N GLU A 109 -21.57 -8.16 16.69
CA GLU A 109 -22.37 -7.43 15.70
C GLU A 109 -21.69 -6.15 15.17
N ASN A 110 -20.94 -5.43 16.03
CA ASN A 110 -20.31 -4.17 15.66
C ASN A 110 -19.09 -3.83 16.53
N ASP A 111 -18.34 -2.81 16.14
CA ASP A 111 -17.13 -2.33 16.79
C ASP A 111 -17.36 -1.78 18.21
N LEU A 112 -18.51 -1.14 18.48
CA LEU A 112 -18.86 -0.66 19.83
C LEU A 112 -19.01 -1.82 20.80
N ASN A 113 -19.67 -2.90 20.40
CA ASN A 113 -19.82 -4.12 21.19
C ASN A 113 -18.47 -4.86 21.30
N PHE A 114 -17.65 -4.79 20.27
CA PHE A 114 -16.28 -5.31 20.31
C PHE A 114 -15.45 -4.58 21.37
N ASN A 115 -15.50 -3.25 21.43
CA ASN A 115 -14.80 -2.46 22.43
C ASN A 115 -15.25 -2.80 23.87
N LYS A 116 -16.54 -3.03 24.10
CA LYS A 116 -17.03 -3.44 25.43
C LYS A 116 -16.45 -4.77 25.89
N LYS A 117 -16.23 -5.71 24.97
CA LYS A 117 -15.71 -7.06 25.26
C LYS A 117 -14.18 -7.13 25.29
N TYR A 118 -13.51 -6.33 24.45
CA TYR A 118 -12.07 -6.29 24.28
C TYR A 118 -11.51 -4.86 24.42
N PRO A 119 -11.75 -4.17 25.55
CA PRO A 119 -11.36 -2.75 25.70
C PRO A 119 -9.86 -2.53 25.63
N LYS A 120 -9.07 -3.46 26.17
CA LYS A 120 -7.61 -3.38 26.14
C LYS A 120 -7.04 -3.48 24.72
N GLU A 121 -7.52 -4.44 23.93
CA GLU A 121 -7.10 -4.67 22.56
C GLU A 121 -7.55 -3.50 21.66
N THR A 122 -8.75 -2.96 21.91
CA THR A 122 -9.23 -1.76 21.22
C THR A 122 -8.33 -0.55 21.50
N ASP A 123 -7.95 -0.30 22.75
CA ASP A 123 -7.00 0.76 23.11
C ASP A 123 -5.63 0.53 22.42
N CYS A 124 -5.13 -0.71 22.41
CA CYS A 124 -3.91 -1.04 21.67
C CYS A 124 -4.02 -0.70 20.17
N ALA A 125 -5.15 -1.02 19.54
CA ALA A 125 -5.38 -0.72 18.12
C ALA A 125 -5.40 0.79 17.85
N ILE A 126 -6.11 1.55 18.67
CA ILE A 126 -6.17 3.00 18.59
C ILE A 126 -4.77 3.60 18.69
N ARG A 127 -3.97 3.21 19.69
CA ARG A 127 -2.61 3.75 19.90
C ARG A 127 -1.65 3.42 18.74
N VAL A 128 -1.72 2.21 18.19
CA VAL A 128 -0.92 1.83 17.01
C VAL A 128 -1.32 2.69 15.80
N ARG A 129 -2.62 2.88 15.59
CA ARG A 129 -3.15 3.70 14.51
C ARG A 129 -2.81 5.18 14.67
N ASP A 130 -2.94 5.73 15.88
CA ASP A 130 -2.65 7.13 16.18
C ASP A 130 -1.17 7.46 15.95
N TRP A 131 -0.26 6.58 16.34
CA TRP A 131 1.17 6.75 16.05
C TRP A 131 1.44 6.78 14.55
N ALA A 132 0.83 5.90 13.78
CA ALA A 132 0.96 5.89 12.34
C ALA A 132 0.41 7.17 11.69
N LEU A 133 -0.76 7.65 12.14
CA LEU A 133 -1.32 8.92 11.68
C LEU A 133 -0.43 10.11 12.07
N LYS A 134 0.17 10.08 13.26
CA LYS A 134 1.11 11.13 13.70
C LYS A 134 2.36 11.18 12.82
N ILE A 135 2.87 10.03 12.38
CA ILE A 135 3.96 9.97 11.40
C ILE A 135 3.53 10.60 10.07
N ILE A 136 2.35 10.22 9.55
CA ILE A 136 1.83 10.77 8.30
C ILE A 136 1.64 12.28 8.41
N GLU A 137 1.10 12.77 9.51
CA GLU A 137 0.93 14.20 9.78
C GLU A 137 2.28 14.94 9.83
N THR A 138 3.23 14.42 10.60
CA THR A 138 4.53 15.05 10.82
C THR A 138 5.35 15.15 9.53
N ILE A 139 5.44 14.08 8.77
CA ILE A 139 6.24 14.03 7.54
C ILE A 139 5.43 14.53 6.34
N GLY A 140 4.17 14.14 6.26
CA GLY A 140 3.28 14.45 5.14
C GLY A 140 2.61 15.82 5.24
N GLY A 141 2.64 16.46 6.42
CA GLY A 141 2.00 17.75 6.69
C GLY A 141 0.51 17.68 7.01
N ARG A 142 -0.14 16.54 6.81
CA ARG A 142 -1.54 16.26 7.16
C ARG A 142 -1.73 14.77 7.35
N ALA A 143 -2.55 14.38 8.33
CA ALA A 143 -2.87 12.98 8.60
C ALA A 143 -3.65 12.31 7.46
N VAL A 144 -4.49 13.08 6.75
CA VAL A 144 -5.24 12.63 5.57
C VAL A 144 -4.93 13.55 4.40
N HIS A 145 -4.69 12.98 3.22
CA HIS A 145 -4.27 13.67 2.00
C HIS A 145 -3.00 14.52 2.23
N PRO A 146 -1.84 13.89 2.45
CA PRO A 146 -0.58 14.57 2.75
C PRO A 146 -0.20 15.57 1.66
N ILE A 147 0.41 16.70 2.06
CA ILE A 147 0.69 17.82 1.17
C ILE A 147 2.18 18.10 0.95
N ASN A 148 3.05 17.66 1.87
CA ASN A 148 4.48 17.99 1.84
C ASN A 148 5.27 17.21 0.78
N CYS A 149 4.86 15.98 0.45
CA CYS A 149 5.56 15.16 -0.53
C CYS A 149 5.28 15.66 -1.96
N GLU A 150 6.31 15.91 -2.73
CA GLU A 150 6.27 16.39 -4.12
C GLU A 150 7.23 15.61 -5.01
N VAL A 151 7.10 15.80 -6.33
CA VAL A 151 8.05 15.30 -7.32
C VAL A 151 9.44 15.86 -6.99
N GLY A 152 10.42 14.98 -6.84
CA GLY A 152 11.81 15.30 -6.49
C GLY A 152 12.10 15.44 -4.99
N GLY A 153 11.08 15.49 -4.10
CA GLY A 153 11.35 15.64 -2.66
C GLY A 153 10.14 16.00 -1.79
N PHE A 154 10.35 16.97 -0.91
CA PHE A 154 9.36 17.49 0.04
C PHE A 154 9.35 19.02 0.05
N LYS A 155 8.18 19.62 0.27
CA LYS A 155 8.02 21.07 0.49
C LYS A 155 8.64 21.51 1.81
N VAL A 156 8.35 20.73 2.86
CA VAL A 156 8.82 20.94 4.22
C VAL A 156 9.31 19.64 4.77
N LEU A 157 10.51 19.63 5.33
CA LEU A 157 11.07 18.48 6.02
C LEU A 157 10.68 18.50 7.50
N PRO A 158 10.47 17.33 8.11
CA PRO A 158 10.33 17.24 9.55
C PRO A 158 11.63 17.65 10.25
N SER A 159 11.52 18.29 11.39
CA SER A 159 12.66 18.61 12.22
C SER A 159 13.25 17.35 12.88
N LYS A 160 14.53 17.43 13.27
CA LYS A 160 15.20 16.36 14.00
C LYS A 160 14.49 16.01 15.32
N ASN A 161 13.93 17.02 16.00
CA ASN A 161 13.20 16.81 17.26
C ASN A 161 11.89 16.05 17.01
N GLU A 162 11.15 16.35 15.96
CA GLU A 162 9.93 15.63 15.60
C GLU A 162 10.23 14.16 15.27
N LEU A 163 11.27 13.90 14.49
CA LEU A 163 11.70 12.52 14.18
C LEU A 163 12.14 11.76 15.43
N LYS A 164 12.85 12.40 16.36
CA LYS A 164 13.23 11.80 17.66
C LYS A 164 12.00 11.47 18.51
N ASN A 165 11.02 12.37 18.55
CA ASN A 165 9.79 12.15 19.31
C ASN A 165 8.99 10.96 18.76
N LEU A 166 8.89 10.83 17.44
CA LEU A 166 8.27 9.67 16.80
C LEU A 166 9.02 8.36 17.14
N GLN A 167 10.34 8.40 17.06
CA GLN A 167 11.19 7.24 17.39
C GLN A 167 11.10 6.86 18.88
N GLY A 168 11.02 7.83 19.79
CA GLY A 168 10.91 7.60 21.22
C GLY A 168 9.66 6.83 21.65
N GLN A 169 8.63 6.78 20.81
CA GLN A 169 7.40 6.03 21.06
C GLN A 169 7.48 4.55 20.62
N TYR A 170 8.57 4.14 19.98
CA TYR A 170 8.73 2.81 19.37
C TYR A 170 8.37 1.65 20.30
N GLU A 171 8.96 1.59 21.50
CA GLU A 171 8.76 0.48 22.44
C GLU A 171 7.29 0.36 22.89
N ALA A 172 6.65 1.49 23.17
CA ALA A 172 5.24 1.52 23.58
C ALA A 172 4.31 1.06 22.42
N VAL A 173 4.57 1.54 21.19
CA VAL A 173 3.78 1.15 20.02
C VAL A 173 4.00 -0.31 19.66
N LEU A 174 5.22 -0.79 19.72
CA LEU A 174 5.54 -2.20 19.48
C LEU A 174 4.82 -3.11 20.49
N LYS A 175 4.81 -2.76 21.79
CA LYS A 175 4.06 -3.49 22.80
C LYS A 175 2.56 -3.56 22.49
N ASN A 176 1.98 -2.46 22.04
CA ASN A 176 0.57 -2.44 21.62
C ASN A 176 0.34 -3.31 20.38
N ALA A 177 1.23 -3.26 19.38
CA ALA A 177 1.12 -4.11 18.19
C ALA A 177 1.22 -5.60 18.54
N LEU A 178 2.11 -6.00 19.44
CA LEU A 178 2.21 -7.39 19.91
C LEU A 178 0.96 -7.84 20.67
N CYS A 179 0.30 -6.94 21.42
CA CYS A 179 -1.02 -7.23 22.02
C CYS A 179 -2.04 -7.63 20.93
N LEU A 180 -2.07 -6.89 19.82
CA LEU A 180 -2.96 -7.13 18.71
C LEU A 180 -2.64 -8.44 17.99
N VAL A 181 -1.36 -8.70 17.71
CA VAL A 181 -0.92 -9.96 17.11
C VAL A 181 -1.37 -11.14 17.95
N ASN A 182 -1.21 -11.08 19.27
CA ASN A 182 -1.62 -12.15 20.20
C ASN A 182 -3.11 -12.45 20.16
N LEU A 183 -3.96 -11.48 19.79
CA LEU A 183 -5.39 -11.71 19.58
C LEU A 183 -5.62 -12.41 18.22
N VAL A 184 -5.00 -11.89 17.17
CA VAL A 184 -5.21 -12.35 15.78
C VAL A 184 -4.73 -13.79 15.57
N ILE A 185 -3.58 -14.19 16.11
CA ILE A 185 -3.02 -15.54 15.93
C ILE A 185 -3.84 -16.65 16.62
N LYS A 186 -4.78 -16.28 17.51
CA LYS A 186 -5.69 -17.22 18.18
C LYS A 186 -6.97 -17.50 17.39
N ILE A 187 -7.21 -16.77 16.31
CA ILE A 187 -8.41 -16.93 15.49
C ILE A 187 -8.36 -18.27 14.77
N LYS A 188 -9.45 -19.00 14.83
CA LYS A 188 -9.63 -20.22 14.05
C LYS A 188 -10.30 -19.87 12.73
N TYR A 189 -9.51 -19.73 11.70
CA TYR A 189 -10.02 -19.43 10.37
C TYR A 189 -10.71 -20.62 9.72
N PRO A 190 -11.71 -20.37 8.83
CA PRO A 190 -12.26 -21.41 7.97
C PRO A 190 -11.15 -22.13 7.19
N LYS A 191 -11.27 -23.44 7.04
CA LYS A 191 -10.35 -24.21 6.19
C LYS A 191 -10.72 -23.99 4.73
N PHE A 192 -10.14 -22.97 4.14
CA PHE A 192 -10.35 -22.64 2.73
C PHE A 192 -9.01 -22.59 2.02
N LYS A 193 -8.83 -23.47 1.05
CA LYS A 193 -7.62 -23.51 0.23
C LYS A 193 -7.96 -23.32 -1.23
N ARG A 194 -7.51 -22.22 -1.80
CA ARG A 194 -7.58 -21.97 -3.24
C ARG A 194 -6.19 -21.66 -3.77
N GLU A 195 -5.66 -22.56 -4.59
CA GLU A 195 -4.39 -22.29 -5.25
C GLU A 195 -4.53 -21.14 -6.23
N THR A 196 -3.70 -20.12 -6.06
CA THR A 196 -3.70 -18.91 -6.87
C THR A 196 -2.28 -18.41 -7.06
N LYS A 197 -2.08 -17.54 -8.05
CA LYS A 197 -0.82 -16.78 -8.19
C LYS A 197 -0.83 -15.63 -7.23
N PHE A 198 0.33 -15.31 -6.66
CA PHE A 198 0.53 -14.15 -5.80
C PHE A 198 1.36 -13.11 -6.54
N ILE A 199 0.91 -11.85 -6.52
CA ILE A 199 1.61 -10.73 -7.15
C ILE A 199 1.93 -9.70 -6.08
N CYS A 200 3.19 -9.27 -6.03
CA CYS A 200 3.63 -8.13 -5.23
C CYS A 200 4.99 -7.63 -5.74
N LEU A 201 5.44 -6.50 -5.23
CA LEU A 201 6.83 -6.07 -5.39
C LEU A 201 7.77 -7.05 -4.66
N THR A 202 8.97 -7.17 -5.16
CA THR A 202 10.06 -7.95 -4.54
C THR A 202 11.37 -7.21 -4.67
N ASN A 203 12.20 -7.33 -3.64
CA ASN A 203 13.57 -6.86 -3.60
C ASN A 203 14.39 -7.90 -2.82
N LYS A 204 15.62 -8.17 -3.24
CA LYS A 204 16.47 -9.16 -2.57
C LYS A 204 16.96 -8.72 -1.19
N ASP A 205 17.08 -7.39 -0.97
CA ASP A 205 17.72 -6.80 0.19
C ASP A 205 16.72 -6.32 1.26
N GLU A 206 15.43 -6.14 0.89
CA GLU A 206 14.40 -5.64 1.80
C GLU A 206 13.02 -6.26 1.51
N TYR A 207 12.12 -6.19 2.49
CA TYR A 207 10.71 -6.49 2.29
C TYR A 207 10.10 -5.37 1.45
N ALA A 208 9.94 -5.63 0.15
CA ALA A 208 9.66 -4.62 -0.85
C ALA A 208 8.27 -4.01 -0.66
N ILE A 209 8.24 -2.71 -0.35
CA ILE A 209 7.01 -1.91 -0.24
C ILE A 209 7.08 -0.73 -1.19
N TYR A 210 8.16 0.07 -1.13
CA TYR A 210 8.33 1.29 -1.90
C TYR A 210 8.98 1.06 -3.26
N ASP A 211 10.04 0.27 -3.31
CA ASP A 211 10.80 -0.04 -4.52
C ASP A 211 10.93 -1.54 -4.72
N GLY A 212 10.95 -1.96 -5.97
CA GLY A 212 11.16 -3.34 -6.35
C GLY A 212 10.60 -3.67 -7.73
N ASP A 213 10.93 -4.86 -8.20
CA ASP A 213 10.31 -5.47 -9.37
C ASP A 213 9.04 -6.23 -8.97
N ILE A 214 8.15 -6.46 -9.92
CA ILE A 214 6.92 -7.22 -9.69
C ILE A 214 7.24 -8.70 -9.76
N LYS A 215 7.06 -9.41 -8.65
CA LYS A 215 7.15 -10.86 -8.58
C LYS A 215 5.77 -11.49 -8.74
N ILE A 216 5.68 -12.40 -9.68
CA ILE A 216 4.53 -13.28 -9.90
C ILE A 216 4.95 -14.66 -9.43
N SER A 217 4.37 -15.14 -8.31
CA SER A 217 4.67 -16.46 -7.81
C SER A 217 4.10 -17.54 -8.74
N ALA A 218 4.76 -18.68 -8.75
CA ALA A 218 4.28 -19.84 -9.46
C ALA A 218 3.14 -20.56 -8.72
N ARG A 219 2.24 -21.21 -9.44
CA ARG A 219 1.51 -22.37 -8.91
C ARG A 219 2.48 -23.55 -8.89
N ALA A 220 2.37 -24.44 -7.93
CA ALA A 220 3.22 -25.59 -7.58
C ALA A 220 4.26 -26.14 -8.60
N ALA A 221 4.05 -26.02 -9.90
CA ALA A 221 4.95 -26.54 -10.95
C ALA A 221 5.44 -25.48 -11.96
N ALA A 222 4.96 -24.24 -11.89
CA ALA A 222 5.35 -23.18 -12.82
C ALA A 222 6.55 -22.38 -12.28
N LYS A 223 7.34 -21.77 -13.17
CA LYS A 223 8.45 -20.90 -12.76
C LYS A 223 7.95 -19.55 -12.26
N GLU A 224 8.57 -19.03 -11.22
CA GLU A 224 8.40 -17.65 -10.79
C GLU A 224 8.79 -16.69 -11.92
N LYS A 225 8.07 -15.58 -12.04
CA LYS A 225 8.38 -14.53 -13.01
C LYS A 225 8.59 -13.21 -12.29
N ILE A 226 9.69 -12.54 -12.61
CA ILE A 226 9.97 -11.16 -12.16
C ILE A 226 9.89 -10.26 -13.38
N ILE A 227 9.14 -9.17 -13.27
CA ILE A 227 8.95 -8.18 -14.34
C ILE A 227 9.13 -6.78 -13.77
N SER A 228 9.70 -5.88 -14.57
CA SER A 228 9.73 -4.47 -14.20
C SER A 228 8.32 -3.87 -14.17
N ALA A 229 8.08 -2.88 -13.30
CA ALA A 229 6.84 -2.11 -13.25
C ALA A 229 6.44 -1.56 -14.64
N LYS A 230 7.41 -1.16 -15.46
CA LYS A 230 7.19 -0.68 -16.84
C LYS A 230 6.50 -1.70 -17.77
N ASN A 231 6.55 -2.97 -17.42
CA ASN A 231 5.94 -4.07 -18.19
C ASN A 231 4.61 -4.56 -17.60
N PHE A 232 4.05 -3.82 -16.63
CA PHE A 232 2.80 -4.18 -15.97
C PHE A 232 1.67 -4.41 -16.99
N THR A 233 1.36 -3.42 -17.82
CA THR A 233 0.26 -3.45 -18.79
C THR A 233 0.35 -4.59 -19.83
N LYS A 234 1.56 -5.11 -20.09
CA LYS A 234 1.78 -6.25 -20.98
C LYS A 234 1.41 -7.59 -20.34
N ASN A 235 1.33 -7.66 -19.01
CA ASN A 235 1.15 -8.92 -18.28
C ASN A 235 -0.20 -8.99 -17.57
N ILE A 236 -0.69 -7.88 -17.05
CA ILE A 236 -1.95 -7.78 -16.32
C ILE A 236 -2.94 -7.00 -17.20
N LYS A 237 -4.11 -7.62 -17.41
CA LYS A 237 -5.21 -7.00 -18.17
C LYS A 237 -6.28 -6.53 -17.22
N GLU A 238 -6.67 -5.27 -17.33
CA GLU A 238 -7.87 -4.74 -16.70
C GLU A 238 -9.09 -5.02 -17.58
N ILE A 239 -10.19 -5.36 -16.94
CA ILE A 239 -11.45 -5.72 -17.59
C ILE A 239 -12.57 -4.88 -16.97
N GLU A 240 -13.31 -4.19 -17.81
CA GLU A 240 -14.53 -3.50 -17.40
C GLU A 240 -15.71 -4.46 -17.45
N GLU A 241 -16.47 -4.50 -16.37
CA GLU A 241 -17.68 -5.33 -16.25
C GLU A 241 -18.89 -4.42 -15.96
N PRO A 242 -20.02 -4.55 -16.69
CA PRO A 242 -21.15 -3.63 -16.58
C PRO A 242 -21.76 -3.48 -15.18
N TYR A 243 -21.53 -4.49 -14.31
CA TYR A 243 -22.04 -4.52 -12.93
C TYR A 243 -21.01 -4.07 -11.88
N ARG A 244 -19.86 -3.54 -12.31
CA ARG A 244 -18.81 -3.06 -11.42
C ARG A 244 -18.38 -1.65 -11.74
N ALA A 245 -18.38 -0.79 -10.75
CA ALA A 245 -17.76 0.53 -10.84
C ALA A 245 -16.21 0.48 -10.86
N ALA A 246 -15.62 -0.63 -10.42
CA ALA A 246 -14.18 -0.87 -10.42
C ALA A 246 -13.82 -1.91 -11.47
N LYS A 247 -12.72 -1.68 -12.20
CA LYS A 247 -12.16 -2.66 -13.14
C LYS A 247 -11.72 -3.94 -12.41
N SER A 248 -11.93 -5.09 -13.04
CA SER A 248 -11.32 -6.35 -12.63
C SER A 248 -9.97 -6.51 -13.30
N ALA A 249 -9.05 -7.26 -12.67
CA ALA A 249 -7.75 -7.53 -13.25
C ALA A 249 -7.50 -9.04 -13.38
N THR A 250 -6.85 -9.46 -14.47
CA THR A 250 -6.45 -10.84 -14.72
C THR A 250 -5.00 -10.94 -15.17
N LEU A 251 -4.38 -12.07 -14.87
CA LEU A 251 -3.05 -12.45 -15.34
C LEU A 251 -3.15 -13.64 -16.27
N GLY A 252 -3.06 -13.38 -17.58
CA GLY A 252 -3.26 -14.44 -18.58
C GLY A 252 -4.66 -15.05 -18.53
N GLY A 253 -5.68 -14.24 -18.25
CA GLY A 253 -7.07 -14.69 -18.12
C GLY A 253 -7.44 -15.32 -16.76
N GLU A 254 -6.48 -15.48 -15.85
CA GLU A 254 -6.71 -16.09 -14.54
C GLU A 254 -6.71 -15.04 -13.42
N PRO A 255 -7.51 -15.25 -12.35
CA PRO A 255 -7.46 -14.43 -11.16
C PRO A 255 -6.14 -14.63 -10.40
N PHE A 256 -5.73 -13.61 -9.67
CA PHE A 256 -4.55 -13.63 -8.81
C PHE A 256 -4.85 -12.95 -7.46
N MET A 257 -3.96 -13.14 -6.50
CA MET A 257 -4.06 -12.52 -5.19
C MET A 257 -2.93 -11.50 -4.98
N VAL A 258 -3.29 -10.38 -4.37
CA VAL A 258 -2.39 -9.30 -3.95
C VAL A 258 -2.54 -9.04 -2.44
N GLY A 259 -1.80 -8.10 -1.89
CA GLY A 259 -1.90 -7.68 -0.49
C GLY A 259 -0.96 -8.42 0.45
N ALA A 260 -1.23 -8.34 1.75
CA ALA A 260 -0.33 -8.82 2.79
C ALA A 260 0.05 -10.31 2.65
N LEU A 261 -0.93 -11.17 2.35
CA LEU A 261 -0.66 -12.59 2.17
C LEU A 261 0.21 -12.87 0.94
N ALA A 262 0.01 -12.11 -0.15
CA ALA A 262 0.84 -12.22 -1.35
C ALA A 262 2.28 -11.76 -1.07
N ARG A 263 2.45 -10.64 -0.36
CA ARG A 263 3.76 -10.14 0.05
C ARG A 263 4.49 -11.12 0.96
N LEU A 264 3.80 -11.70 1.95
CA LEU A 264 4.39 -12.74 2.81
C LEU A 264 4.77 -14.00 2.04
N ASN A 265 3.93 -14.47 1.11
CA ASN A 265 4.27 -15.62 0.27
C ASN A 265 5.55 -15.38 -0.53
N ASN A 266 5.77 -14.18 -1.02
CA ASN A 266 6.90 -13.85 -1.90
C ASN A 266 8.16 -13.38 -1.16
N ASN A 267 7.99 -12.67 -0.01
CA ASN A 267 9.06 -11.90 0.64
C ASN A 267 9.24 -12.20 2.14
N HIS A 268 8.68 -13.28 2.69
CA HIS A 268 8.77 -13.55 4.14
C HIS A 268 10.21 -13.65 4.67
N GLN A 269 11.18 -13.95 3.80
CA GLN A 269 12.58 -14.04 4.19
C GLN A 269 13.19 -12.66 4.53
N GLN A 270 12.64 -11.58 3.99
CA GLN A 270 13.07 -10.20 4.21
C GLN A 270 12.37 -9.50 5.40
N LEU A 271 11.49 -10.20 6.13
CA LEU A 271 10.88 -9.65 7.33
C LEU A 271 11.93 -9.28 8.39
N ASN A 272 11.67 -8.23 9.14
CA ASN A 272 12.45 -7.85 10.31
C ASN A 272 12.37 -8.92 11.41
N PRO A 273 13.33 -8.97 12.36
CA PRO A 273 13.53 -10.11 13.26
C PRO A 273 12.31 -10.50 14.10
N LEU A 274 11.56 -9.54 14.67
CA LEU A 274 10.39 -9.85 15.50
C LEU A 274 9.25 -10.39 14.65
N ALA A 275 8.93 -9.71 13.55
CA ALA A 275 7.91 -10.17 12.60
C ALA A 275 8.24 -11.57 12.06
N LYS A 276 9.51 -11.83 11.76
CA LYS A 276 10.00 -13.14 11.32
C LYS A 276 9.87 -14.22 12.42
N GLY A 277 10.13 -13.85 13.67
CA GLY A 277 9.94 -14.71 14.82
C GLY A 277 8.48 -15.12 15.01
N ILE A 278 7.55 -14.16 14.89
CA ILE A 278 6.10 -14.42 14.95
C ILE A 278 5.69 -15.41 13.85
N LEU A 279 6.10 -15.13 12.61
CA LEU A 279 5.78 -15.99 11.46
C LEU A 279 6.33 -17.43 11.66
N LYS A 280 7.55 -17.57 12.16
CA LYS A 280 8.14 -18.87 12.48
C LYS A 280 7.33 -19.64 13.54
N GLY A 281 6.79 -18.92 14.53
CA GLY A 281 5.93 -19.51 15.58
C GLY A 281 4.63 -20.10 15.03
N LEU A 282 4.09 -19.54 13.94
CA LEU A 282 2.87 -20.03 13.27
C LEU A 282 3.08 -21.33 12.49
N ARG A 283 4.31 -21.70 12.21
CA ARG A 283 4.67 -22.93 11.45
C ARG A 283 3.99 -23.03 10.08
N TRP A 284 3.74 -21.88 9.42
CA TRP A 284 3.16 -21.89 8.09
C TRP A 284 4.03 -22.62 7.08
N LYS A 285 3.34 -23.35 6.19
CA LYS A 285 3.96 -23.91 4.98
C LYS A 285 3.71 -22.95 3.83
N PHE A 286 4.76 -22.57 3.13
CA PHE A 286 4.66 -21.73 1.93
C PHE A 286 4.65 -22.58 0.67
N PRO A 287 3.85 -22.20 -0.34
CA PRO A 287 2.93 -21.08 -0.33
C PRO A 287 1.69 -21.31 0.54
N GLN A 288 1.26 -20.27 1.27
CA GLN A 288 0.03 -20.28 2.07
C GLN A 288 -1.15 -19.84 1.19
N TYR A 289 -2.09 -20.75 0.96
CA TYR A 289 -3.22 -20.53 0.04
C TYR A 289 -4.56 -20.22 0.74
N ASN A 290 -4.62 -20.29 2.08
CA ASN A 290 -5.84 -19.91 2.79
C ASN A 290 -5.98 -18.38 2.80
N SER A 291 -6.93 -17.84 2.04
CA SER A 291 -7.12 -16.38 1.92
C SER A 291 -7.52 -15.70 3.24
N PHE A 292 -8.12 -16.43 4.19
CA PHE A 292 -8.42 -15.89 5.53
C PHE A 292 -7.16 -15.58 6.33
N GLU A 293 -6.05 -16.25 6.05
CA GLU A 293 -4.75 -15.94 6.68
C GLU A 293 -4.17 -14.58 6.27
N ASN A 294 -4.79 -13.89 5.32
CA ASN A 294 -4.46 -12.49 5.04
C ASN A 294 -4.63 -11.59 6.27
N ILE A 295 -5.53 -11.93 7.19
CA ILE A 295 -5.71 -11.25 8.48
C ILE A 295 -4.46 -11.39 9.34
N THR A 296 -3.94 -12.62 9.50
CA THR A 296 -2.68 -12.87 10.20
C THR A 296 -1.49 -12.20 9.52
N ALA A 297 -1.46 -12.24 8.18
CA ALA A 297 -0.42 -11.58 7.40
C ALA A 297 -0.37 -10.06 7.67
N GLN A 298 -1.52 -9.39 7.71
CA GLN A 298 -1.60 -7.96 8.04
C GLN A 298 -1.09 -7.65 9.45
N ALA A 299 -1.40 -8.49 10.43
CA ALA A 299 -0.90 -8.33 11.80
C ALA A 299 0.65 -8.45 11.86
N ILE A 300 1.23 -9.38 11.10
CA ILE A 300 2.69 -9.53 10.97
C ILE A 300 3.31 -8.30 10.30
N GLU A 301 2.68 -7.78 9.25
CA GLU A 301 3.16 -6.58 8.55
C GLU A 301 3.12 -5.32 9.42
N ILE A 302 2.16 -5.19 10.35
CA ILE A 302 2.17 -4.10 11.34
C ILE A 302 3.46 -4.14 12.15
N VAL A 303 3.83 -5.31 12.68
CA VAL A 303 5.06 -5.46 13.48
C VAL A 303 6.30 -5.17 12.63
N HIS A 304 6.39 -5.77 11.44
CA HIS A 304 7.48 -5.52 10.50
C HIS A 304 7.63 -4.02 10.18
N SER A 305 6.52 -3.36 9.89
CA SER A 305 6.51 -1.93 9.54
C SER A 305 6.96 -1.04 10.69
N ILE A 306 6.58 -1.36 11.94
CA ILE A 306 7.04 -0.65 13.15
C ILE A 306 8.56 -0.82 13.32
N GLU A 307 9.10 -2.04 13.17
CA GLU A 307 10.54 -2.31 13.24
C GLU A 307 11.30 -1.52 12.16
N GLU A 308 10.81 -1.54 10.92
CA GLU A 308 11.46 -0.88 9.79
C GLU A 308 11.42 0.65 9.92
N ILE A 309 10.30 1.22 10.35
CA ILE A 309 10.20 2.67 10.65
C ILE A 309 11.24 3.05 11.70
N ASN A 310 11.37 2.31 12.80
CA ASN A 310 12.36 2.60 13.83
C ASN A 310 13.80 2.56 13.30
N LYS A 311 14.13 1.58 12.47
CA LYS A 311 15.44 1.47 11.82
C LYS A 311 15.73 2.67 10.92
N ILE A 312 14.76 3.08 10.10
CA ILE A 312 14.89 4.23 9.20
C ILE A 312 15.00 5.54 10.01
N LEU A 313 14.16 5.74 11.03
CA LEU A 313 14.20 6.93 11.87
C LEU A 313 15.53 7.07 12.63
N ARG A 314 16.12 5.96 13.12
CA ARG A 314 17.46 5.99 13.72
C ARG A 314 18.50 6.49 12.73
N ALA A 315 18.47 6.00 11.49
CA ALA A 315 19.41 6.42 10.45
C ALA A 315 19.21 7.88 10.03
N LEU A 316 17.96 8.37 9.96
CA LEU A 316 17.65 9.77 9.66
C LEU A 316 18.07 10.71 10.81
N ASN A 317 17.80 10.35 12.07
CA ASN A 317 18.18 11.15 13.24
C ASN A 317 19.68 11.36 13.36
N ALA A 318 20.48 10.37 12.91
CA ALA A 318 21.94 10.49 12.89
C ALA A 318 22.42 11.46 11.79
N ASN A 319 21.77 11.50 10.63
CA ASN A 319 22.30 12.11 9.41
C ASN A 319 21.30 13.01 8.65
N LEU A 320 20.31 13.59 9.35
CA LEU A 320 19.34 14.47 8.70
C LEU A 320 20.04 15.73 8.17
N LYS A 321 19.93 15.96 6.86
CA LYS A 321 20.48 17.11 6.16
C LYS A 321 19.34 18.04 5.72
N PRO A 322 19.54 19.38 5.70
CA PRO A 322 18.63 20.27 5.01
C PRO A 322 18.62 19.89 3.52
N GLU A 323 17.42 19.70 2.95
CA GLU A 323 17.31 19.47 1.51
C GLU A 323 17.40 20.78 0.72
N GLU A 324 17.94 20.69 -0.49
CA GLU A 324 17.88 21.76 -1.46
C GLU A 324 16.42 22.04 -1.87
N ASN A 325 16.10 23.29 -2.14
CA ASN A 325 14.77 23.75 -2.48
C ASN A 325 14.21 23.03 -3.72
N VAL A 326 13.24 22.13 -3.51
CA VAL A 326 12.59 21.32 -4.55
C VAL A 326 11.90 22.19 -5.60
N SER A 327 11.36 23.35 -5.21
CA SER A 327 10.73 24.29 -6.13
C SER A 327 11.67 24.82 -7.21
N GLN A 328 12.96 24.96 -6.92
CA GLN A 328 13.97 25.30 -7.94
C GLN A 328 14.25 24.12 -8.86
N LYS A 329 14.34 22.88 -8.33
CA LYS A 329 14.51 21.66 -9.13
C LYS A 329 13.34 21.46 -10.10
N LEU A 330 12.11 21.65 -9.66
CA LEU A 330 10.90 21.56 -10.51
C LEU A 330 10.87 22.63 -11.60
N LYS A 331 11.34 23.86 -11.34
CA LYS A 331 11.48 24.90 -12.37
C LYS A 331 12.50 24.54 -13.42
N ILE A 332 13.62 23.95 -13.03
CA ILE A 332 14.66 23.46 -13.94
C ILE A 332 14.13 22.30 -14.79
N ILE A 333 13.38 21.37 -14.20
CA ILE A 333 12.76 20.22 -14.89
C ILE A 333 11.66 20.70 -15.84
N GLY A 334 10.84 21.67 -15.44
CA GLY A 334 9.84 22.29 -16.30
C GLY A 334 10.44 23.02 -17.51
N ALA A 335 11.67 23.54 -17.37
CA ALA A 335 12.40 24.20 -18.45
C ALA A 335 13.18 23.24 -19.35
N ALA A 336 13.63 22.10 -18.79
CA ALA A 336 14.51 21.15 -19.45
C ALA A 336 13.83 19.79 -19.67
N ASN A 337 12.93 19.71 -20.65
CA ASN A 337 12.71 18.42 -21.29
C ASN A 337 13.49 18.44 -22.64
N PRO A 338 14.72 17.97 -22.69
CA PRO A 338 15.53 17.97 -23.91
C PRO A 338 15.05 16.97 -24.95
N LEU A 339 14.10 16.10 -24.62
CA LEU A 339 13.74 14.94 -25.43
C LEU A 339 12.84 15.29 -26.63
N GLY A 340 12.13 16.45 -26.61
CA GLY A 340 11.34 16.93 -27.75
C GLY A 340 10.08 16.13 -28.08
N TYR A 341 9.73 15.10 -27.31
CA TYR A 341 8.56 14.22 -27.48
C TYR A 341 7.81 13.98 -26.16
N ASP A 342 6.60 13.43 -26.25
CA ASP A 342 5.78 13.07 -25.10
C ASP A 342 6.51 12.00 -24.26
N VAL A 343 6.44 12.14 -22.92
CA VAL A 343 7.10 11.21 -22.01
C VAL A 343 6.08 10.29 -21.34
N VAL A 344 6.52 9.07 -21.10
CA VAL A 344 5.71 8.04 -20.45
C VAL A 344 6.32 7.73 -19.09
N GLY A 345 5.49 7.81 -18.06
CA GLY A 345 5.87 7.43 -16.70
C GLY A 345 4.95 6.36 -16.15
N ILE A 346 5.56 5.28 -15.66
CA ILE A 346 4.88 4.20 -14.99
C ILE A 346 5.73 3.70 -13.85
N ASP A 347 5.14 3.56 -12.69
CA ASP A 347 5.80 2.95 -11.53
C ASP A 347 4.77 2.28 -10.61
N ALA A 348 5.28 1.45 -9.71
CA ALA A 348 4.50 0.66 -8.79
C ALA A 348 4.94 0.86 -7.34
N ILE A 349 4.01 0.66 -6.41
CA ILE A 349 4.20 0.71 -4.96
C ILE A 349 3.29 -0.33 -4.30
N GLU A 350 3.62 -0.82 -3.11
CA GLU A 350 2.73 -1.71 -2.37
C GLU A 350 1.74 -0.92 -1.52
N ALA A 351 0.50 -0.83 -1.94
CA ALA A 351 -0.59 -0.35 -1.10
C ALA A 351 -0.98 -1.40 -0.04
N PRO A 352 -1.65 -1.03 1.06
CA PRO A 352 -2.10 -1.99 2.05
C PRO A 352 -2.86 -3.20 1.48
N ARG A 353 -3.64 -2.98 0.42
CA ARG A 353 -4.45 -4.02 -0.24
C ARG A 353 -3.79 -4.69 -1.44
N GLY A 354 -2.64 -4.24 -1.86
CA GLY A 354 -1.90 -4.84 -2.98
C GLY A 354 -1.12 -3.84 -3.80
N THR A 355 -0.48 -4.33 -4.85
CA THR A 355 0.36 -3.53 -5.73
C THR A 355 -0.48 -2.47 -6.46
N LEU A 356 -0.07 -1.23 -6.37
CA LEU A 356 -0.70 -0.06 -6.99
C LEU A 356 0.21 0.50 -8.07
N TYR A 357 -0.38 0.84 -9.20
CA TYR A 357 0.32 1.45 -10.33
C TYR A 357 -0.29 2.79 -10.66
N HIS A 358 0.57 3.72 -11.11
CA HIS A 358 0.16 4.90 -11.85
C HIS A 358 0.90 4.94 -13.18
N TYR A 359 0.17 5.28 -14.22
CA TYR A 359 0.67 5.41 -15.59
C TYR A 359 0.22 6.74 -16.17
N TYR A 360 1.15 7.49 -16.77
CA TYR A 360 0.87 8.78 -17.39
C TYR A 360 1.58 8.90 -18.72
N ILE A 361 0.89 9.48 -19.70
CA ILE A 361 1.51 10.07 -20.88
C ILE A 361 1.44 11.59 -20.71
N ILE A 362 2.58 12.25 -20.67
CA ILE A 362 2.70 13.68 -20.41
C ILE A 362 3.20 14.37 -21.67
N GLU A 363 2.39 15.32 -22.18
CA GLU A 363 2.69 16.07 -23.40
C GLU A 363 3.93 16.96 -23.21
N HIS A 364 4.85 16.86 -24.15
CA HIS A 364 6.13 17.58 -24.09
C HIS A 364 5.98 19.09 -23.97
N LYS A 365 5.14 19.71 -24.83
CA LYS A 365 5.03 21.18 -24.94
C LYS A 365 4.31 21.79 -23.75
N THR A 366 3.17 21.25 -23.36
CA THR A 366 2.27 21.83 -22.35
C THR A 366 2.52 21.30 -20.94
N LYS A 367 3.28 20.18 -20.79
CA LYS A 367 3.45 19.46 -19.54
C LYS A 367 2.15 18.95 -18.93
N LYS A 368 1.12 18.78 -19.77
CA LYS A 368 -0.19 18.26 -19.38
C LYS A 368 -0.26 16.75 -19.58
N ILE A 369 -1.06 16.12 -18.74
CA ILE A 369 -1.38 14.70 -18.87
C ILE A 369 -2.28 14.54 -20.11
N LYS A 370 -1.82 13.76 -21.06
CA LYS A 370 -2.53 13.46 -22.31
C LYS A 370 -3.42 12.24 -22.14
N GLU A 371 -2.87 11.21 -21.49
CA GLU A 371 -3.54 9.95 -21.19
C GLU A 371 -3.05 9.39 -19.85
N ASN A 372 -3.93 8.66 -19.18
CA ASN A 372 -3.66 7.89 -17.96
C ASN A 372 -4.50 6.61 -17.98
N PRO A 373 -4.20 5.69 -18.91
CA PRO A 373 -4.93 4.45 -19.11
C PRO A 373 -4.94 3.51 -17.91
#